data_2f4d58b3c0b43a10659f64d8e652c653
#
_entry.id   2f4d58b3c0b43a10659f64d8e652c653
#
_cell.length_a   1.000
_cell.length_b   1.000
_cell.length_c   1.000
_cell.angle_alpha   90.00
_cell.angle_beta   90.00
_cell.angle_gamma   90.00
#
_symmetry.space_group_name_H-M   'P 1'
#
loop_
_entity.id
_entity.type
_entity.pdbx_description
1 polymer ?
#
loop_
_entity_poly.entity_id
_entity_poly.type
_entity_poly.pdbx_seq_one_letter_code
_entity_poly.pdbx_strand_id
1 'polypeptide(L)'
;MRKLFYWAFAFSLCVLMGCKDDGVRVEVVRYAINEPVFMSISEFRNSVKVTDEVVPITKRGKICFYKGYLYISSPDKGIHIVDNRNPASPRIAGFVELIGNEDLSIKDDKLYADSYGVFFLNNIHLSVSPALEVSV
;
A
#
# COMPACT_ATOMS: atom_id res chain seq x y z
N MET A 1 74.87 4.76 -21.55
CA MET A 1 74.18 5.64 -20.57
C MET A 1 73.04 6.44 -21.20
N ARG A 2 73.17 6.97 -22.44
CA ARG A 2 72.04 7.75 -23.07
C ARG A 2 70.78 6.96 -23.33
N LYS A 3 70.82 5.66 -23.65
CA LYS A 3 69.64 4.81 -23.93
C LYS A 3 68.83 4.49 -22.66
N LEU A 4 69.47 4.37 -21.51
CA LEU A 4 68.78 4.14 -20.22
C LEU A 4 68.02 5.39 -19.81
N PHE A 5 68.47 6.57 -20.14
CA PHE A 5 67.73 7.81 -19.82
C PHE A 5 66.41 7.95 -20.61
N TYR A 6 66.43 7.51 -21.88
CA TYR A 6 65.19 7.53 -22.69
C TYR A 6 64.19 6.55 -22.21
N TRP A 7 64.57 5.37 -21.72
CA TRP A 7 63.68 4.39 -21.16
C TRP A 7 63.05 4.85 -19.81
N ALA A 8 63.85 5.47 -18.97
CA ALA A 8 63.37 6.04 -17.71
C ALA A 8 62.39 7.22 -17.94
N PHE A 9 62.68 8.06 -18.96
CA PHE A 9 61.80 9.17 -19.32
C PHE A 9 60.48 8.68 -19.94
N ALA A 10 60.50 7.67 -20.81
CA ALA A 10 59.30 7.06 -21.38
C ALA A 10 58.42 6.39 -20.30
N PHE A 11 59.03 5.70 -19.31
CA PHE A 11 58.31 5.09 -18.21
C PHE A 11 57.66 6.13 -17.29
N SER A 12 58.34 7.25 -17.03
CA SER A 12 57.80 8.38 -16.26
C SER A 12 56.57 9.02 -16.94
N LEU A 13 56.60 9.10 -18.29
CA LEU A 13 55.49 9.69 -19.04
C LEU A 13 54.24 8.81 -19.02
N CYS A 14 54.39 7.48 -18.98
CA CYS A 14 53.27 6.54 -18.88
C CYS A 14 52.54 6.61 -17.52
N VAL A 15 53.28 6.93 -16.44
CA VAL A 15 52.68 7.02 -15.10
C VAL A 15 51.78 8.27 -14.95
N LEU A 16 52.03 9.31 -15.73
CA LEU A 16 51.27 10.55 -15.70
C LEU A 16 49.92 10.49 -16.47
N MET A 17 49.71 9.47 -17.29
CA MET A 17 48.47 9.30 -18.07
C MET A 17 47.42 8.42 -17.38
N GLY A 18 47.65 7.99 -16.14
CA GLY A 18 46.85 7.01 -15.45
C GLY A 18 45.61 7.53 -14.68
N CYS A 19 45.36 8.83 -14.66
CA CYS A 19 44.12 9.34 -14.08
C CYS A 19 43.06 9.54 -15.17
N LYS A 20 42.30 8.49 -15.49
CA LYS A 20 40.95 8.68 -15.99
C LYS A 20 40.10 9.14 -14.84
N ASP A 21 39.71 10.41 -14.89
CA ASP A 21 38.67 10.95 -14.07
C ASP A 21 37.37 10.22 -14.47
N ASP A 22 36.99 9.18 -13.71
CA ASP A 22 35.69 8.58 -13.81
C ASP A 22 34.72 9.63 -13.33
N GLY A 23 34.27 10.47 -14.26
CA GLY A 23 33.36 11.55 -13.97
C GLY A 23 32.20 11.00 -13.10
N VAL A 24 32.06 11.60 -11.94
CA VAL A 24 30.93 11.29 -11.02
C VAL A 24 29.66 11.42 -11.85
N ARG A 25 29.08 10.29 -12.23
CA ARG A 25 27.74 10.26 -12.82
C ARG A 25 26.78 10.68 -11.74
N VAL A 26 26.41 11.94 -11.73
CA VAL A 26 25.31 12.42 -10.89
C VAL A 26 24.04 11.83 -11.49
N GLU A 27 23.59 10.73 -10.91
CA GLU A 27 22.29 10.17 -11.22
C GLU A 27 21.26 11.07 -10.55
N VAL A 28 20.57 11.87 -11.35
CA VAL A 28 19.48 12.73 -10.86
C VAL A 28 18.31 11.80 -10.54
N VAL A 29 18.25 11.33 -9.30
CA VAL A 29 17.10 10.61 -8.79
C VAL A 29 15.98 11.64 -8.57
N ARG A 30 14.95 11.58 -9.41
CA ARG A 30 13.74 12.39 -9.22
C ARG A 30 12.91 11.72 -8.16
N TYR A 31 12.85 12.31 -7.00
CA TYR A 31 11.89 11.93 -5.96
C TYR A 31 10.54 12.58 -6.28
N ALA A 32 9.50 11.79 -6.25
CA ALA A 32 8.16 12.35 -6.08
C ALA A 32 8.09 12.86 -4.63
N ILE A 33 8.05 14.17 -4.45
CA ILE A 33 7.81 14.76 -3.14
C ILE A 33 6.32 14.57 -2.89
N ASN A 34 5.99 13.67 -1.95
CA ASN A 34 4.62 13.53 -1.49
C ASN A 34 4.31 14.72 -0.59
N GLU A 35 3.45 15.60 -1.04
CA GLU A 35 2.94 16.68 -0.19
C GLU A 35 1.93 16.08 0.79
N PRO A 36 2.04 16.34 2.10
CA PRO A 36 1.08 15.84 3.07
C PRO A 36 -0.27 16.51 2.83
N VAL A 37 -1.28 15.71 2.57
CA VAL A 37 -2.67 16.18 2.52
C VAL A 37 -3.27 16.03 3.90
N PHE A 38 -3.66 17.13 4.52
CA PHE A 38 -4.31 17.13 5.81
C PHE A 38 -5.82 17.04 5.63
N MET A 39 -6.42 16.10 6.33
CA MET A 39 -7.87 15.91 6.37
C MET A 39 -8.33 16.02 7.84
N SER A 40 -9.44 16.70 8.09
CA SER A 40 -10.03 16.72 9.42
C SER A 40 -10.61 15.34 9.79
N ILE A 41 -10.71 15.05 11.09
CA ILE A 41 -11.31 13.78 11.55
C ILE A 41 -12.75 13.63 11.06
N SER A 42 -13.51 14.73 10.99
CA SER A 42 -14.88 14.72 10.50
C SER A 42 -14.97 14.43 9.00
N GLU A 43 -14.08 15.01 8.19
CA GLU A 43 -14.01 14.71 6.75
C GLU A 43 -13.63 13.25 6.52
N PHE A 44 -12.65 12.75 7.29
CA PHE A 44 -12.25 11.35 7.21
C PHE A 44 -13.42 10.39 7.53
N ARG A 45 -14.14 10.63 8.62
CA ARG A 45 -15.32 9.83 8.98
C ARG A 45 -16.39 9.83 7.89
N ASN A 46 -16.61 10.97 7.27
CA ASN A 46 -17.57 11.12 6.17
C ASN A 46 -17.09 10.49 4.85
N SER A 47 -15.80 10.19 4.73
CA SER A 47 -15.24 9.52 3.54
C SER A 47 -15.48 8.02 3.53
N VAL A 48 -15.74 7.41 4.71
CA VAL A 48 -16.04 5.97 4.81
C VAL A 48 -17.45 5.73 4.26
N LYS A 49 -17.54 4.95 3.20
CA LYS A 49 -18.81 4.61 2.56
C LYS A 49 -18.98 3.10 2.50
N VAL A 50 -20.21 2.67 2.72
CA VAL A 50 -20.60 1.28 2.49
C VAL A 50 -21.50 1.23 1.28
N THR A 51 -21.20 0.37 0.36
CA THR A 51 -21.96 0.15 -0.86
C THR A 51 -22.21 -1.33 -1.06
N ASP A 52 -23.34 -1.67 -1.65
CA ASP A 52 -23.70 -3.00 -2.13
C ASP A 52 -23.24 -3.23 -3.60
N GLU A 53 -22.57 -2.25 -4.18
CA GLU A 53 -22.00 -2.39 -5.52
C GLU A 53 -20.97 -3.52 -5.58
N VAL A 54 -20.99 -4.24 -6.70
CA VAL A 54 -20.01 -5.29 -6.96
C VAL A 54 -18.70 -4.68 -7.45
N VAL A 55 -17.82 -4.37 -6.50
CA VAL A 55 -16.46 -3.90 -6.82
C VAL A 55 -15.56 -5.10 -7.07
N PRO A 56 -14.86 -5.18 -8.23
CA PRO A 56 -13.98 -6.31 -8.51
C PRO A 56 -12.74 -6.31 -7.62
N ILE A 57 -12.38 -7.48 -7.12
CA ILE A 57 -11.17 -7.67 -6.29
C ILE A 57 -9.95 -7.72 -7.23
N THR A 58 -9.23 -6.63 -7.36
CA THR A 58 -8.03 -6.53 -8.21
C THR A 58 -6.73 -6.82 -7.46
N LYS A 59 -6.64 -6.37 -6.21
CA LYS A 59 -5.49 -6.59 -5.32
C LYS A 59 -6.03 -7.06 -3.97
N ARG A 60 -5.44 -8.08 -3.42
CA ARG A 60 -5.87 -8.70 -2.16
C ARG A 60 -4.81 -8.48 -1.09
N GLY A 61 -5.24 -8.00 0.06
CA GLY A 61 -4.46 -7.93 1.27
C GLY A 61 -4.90 -9.04 2.26
N LYS A 62 -5.11 -8.65 3.51
CA LYS A 62 -5.54 -9.55 4.57
C LYS A 62 -6.96 -10.09 4.35
N ILE A 63 -7.18 -11.33 4.73
CA ILE A 63 -8.49 -11.99 4.66
C ILE A 63 -8.88 -12.41 6.06
N CYS A 64 -10.10 -12.09 6.46
CA CYS A 64 -10.68 -12.51 7.72
C CYS A 64 -12.00 -13.23 7.44
N PHE A 65 -12.21 -14.40 8.07
CA PHE A 65 -13.46 -15.13 8.01
C PHE A 65 -14.24 -14.93 9.31
N TYR A 66 -15.50 -14.51 9.18
CA TYR A 66 -16.36 -14.33 10.32
C TYR A 66 -17.82 -14.60 9.99
N LYS A 67 -18.48 -15.48 10.77
CA LYS A 67 -19.90 -15.83 10.66
C LYS A 67 -20.39 -16.12 9.22
N GLY A 68 -19.60 -16.84 8.43
CA GLY A 68 -19.95 -17.21 7.06
C GLY A 68 -19.65 -16.16 6.00
N TYR A 69 -18.99 -15.05 6.37
CA TYR A 69 -18.54 -14.02 5.45
C TYR A 69 -17.01 -13.95 5.41
N LEU A 70 -16.47 -13.64 4.24
CA LEU A 70 -15.07 -13.29 4.05
C LEU A 70 -14.96 -11.77 3.92
N TYR A 71 -14.10 -11.20 4.72
CA TYR A 71 -13.71 -9.79 4.67
C TYR A 71 -12.31 -9.74 4.08
N ILE A 72 -12.18 -9.09 2.92
CA ILE A 72 -10.94 -9.08 2.14
C ILE A 72 -10.48 -7.65 2.00
N SER A 73 -9.35 -7.30 2.62
CA SER A 73 -8.72 -6.01 2.42
C SER A 73 -8.26 -5.88 0.96
N SER A 74 -8.56 -4.74 0.36
CA SER A 74 -8.03 -4.29 -0.92
C SER A 74 -7.18 -3.07 -0.63
N PRO A 75 -5.84 -3.20 -0.55
CA PRO A 75 -4.97 -2.09 -0.21
C PRO A 75 -5.31 -0.82 -0.98
N ASP A 76 -5.32 0.32 -0.29
CA ASP A 76 -5.66 1.65 -0.78
C ASP A 76 -7.11 1.88 -1.22
N LYS A 77 -7.96 0.86 -1.23
CA LYS A 77 -9.36 0.96 -1.69
C LYS A 77 -10.37 0.76 -0.57
N GLY A 78 -10.19 -0.31 0.22
CA GLY A 78 -11.14 -0.66 1.27
C GLY A 78 -11.30 -2.16 1.48
N ILE A 79 -12.49 -2.59 1.87
CA ILE A 79 -12.74 -3.95 2.32
C ILE A 79 -13.92 -4.54 1.55
N HIS A 80 -13.68 -5.65 0.85
CA HIS A 80 -14.74 -6.44 0.23
C HIS A 80 -15.39 -7.36 1.26
N ILE A 81 -16.70 -7.45 1.21
CA ILE A 81 -17.51 -8.37 1.99
C ILE A 81 -18.05 -9.42 1.05
N VAL A 82 -17.68 -10.68 1.28
CA VAL A 82 -18.12 -11.81 0.44
C VAL A 82 -18.97 -12.75 1.28
N ASP A 83 -20.19 -12.99 0.86
CA ASP A 83 -21.03 -14.04 1.42
C ASP A 83 -20.48 -15.41 1.00
N ASN A 84 -19.94 -16.13 1.96
CA ASN A 84 -19.35 -17.45 1.80
C ASN A 84 -20.12 -18.52 2.60
N ARG A 85 -21.36 -18.27 2.95
CA ARG A 85 -22.22 -19.27 3.64
C ARG A 85 -22.45 -20.50 2.77
N ASN A 86 -22.38 -20.33 1.46
CA ASN A 86 -22.27 -21.42 0.51
C ASN A 86 -20.89 -21.36 -0.20
N PRO A 87 -19.89 -22.13 0.27
CA PRO A 87 -18.54 -22.10 -0.31
C PRO A 87 -18.46 -22.54 -1.79
N ALA A 88 -19.45 -23.27 -2.27
CA ALA A 88 -19.51 -23.67 -3.69
C ALA A 88 -19.96 -22.52 -4.60
N SER A 89 -20.55 -21.45 -4.05
CA SER A 89 -21.04 -20.30 -4.80
C SER A 89 -20.92 -19.01 -3.97
N PRO A 90 -19.69 -18.53 -3.71
CA PRO A 90 -19.49 -17.28 -2.96
C PRO A 90 -19.96 -16.09 -3.79
N ARG A 91 -20.46 -15.05 -3.12
CA ARG A 91 -20.99 -13.83 -3.75
C ARG A 91 -20.45 -12.59 -3.05
N ILE A 92 -20.08 -11.56 -3.82
CA ILE A 92 -19.77 -10.25 -3.23
C ILE A 92 -21.09 -9.70 -2.65
N ALA A 93 -21.09 -9.40 -1.35
CA ALA A 93 -22.23 -8.92 -0.61
C ALA A 93 -22.16 -7.40 -0.38
N GLY A 94 -20.96 -6.80 -0.48
CA GLY A 94 -20.79 -5.37 -0.33
C GLY A 94 -19.32 -4.97 -0.34
N PHE A 95 -19.10 -3.67 -0.29
CA PHE A 95 -17.78 -3.05 -0.23
C PHE A 95 -17.79 -1.86 0.74
N VAL A 96 -16.78 -1.81 1.59
CA VAL A 96 -16.51 -0.67 2.48
C VAL A 96 -15.38 0.13 1.87
N GLU A 97 -15.66 1.32 1.38
CA GLU A 97 -14.66 2.25 0.89
C GLU A 97 -13.89 2.83 2.07
N LEU A 98 -12.61 2.50 2.16
CA LEU A 98 -11.72 2.95 3.23
C LEU A 98 -10.32 3.15 2.65
N ILE A 99 -10.01 4.37 2.31
CA ILE A 99 -8.74 4.73 1.69
C ILE A 99 -7.58 4.45 2.65
N GLY A 100 -6.50 3.86 2.13
CA GLY A 100 -5.31 3.54 2.93
C GLY A 100 -5.48 2.35 3.87
N ASN A 101 -6.49 1.50 3.64
CA ASN A 101 -6.66 0.25 4.38
C ASN A 101 -5.62 -0.79 3.94
N GLU A 102 -4.90 -1.35 4.90
CA GLU A 102 -3.96 -2.46 4.69
C GLU A 102 -4.31 -3.67 5.56
N ASP A 103 -4.79 -3.43 6.77
CA ASP A 103 -5.08 -4.49 7.74
C ASP A 103 -6.54 -4.43 8.23
N LEU A 104 -7.06 -5.59 8.63
CA LEU A 104 -8.39 -5.71 9.22
C LEU A 104 -8.44 -6.83 10.26
N SER A 105 -9.34 -6.68 11.22
CA SER A 105 -9.60 -7.68 12.25
C SER A 105 -11.06 -7.61 12.65
N ILE A 106 -11.63 -8.72 13.09
CA ILE A 106 -13.00 -8.76 13.58
C ILE A 106 -13.01 -9.34 15.00
N LYS A 107 -13.68 -8.63 15.90
CA LYS A 107 -13.88 -9.06 17.28
C LYS A 107 -15.22 -8.54 17.79
N ASP A 108 -15.98 -9.38 18.48
CA ASP A 108 -17.24 -9.03 19.12
C ASP A 108 -18.25 -8.36 18.19
N ASP A 109 -18.42 -8.91 16.98
CA ASP A 109 -19.27 -8.38 15.89
C ASP A 109 -18.87 -7.00 15.36
N LYS A 110 -17.64 -6.56 15.66
CA LYS A 110 -17.11 -5.28 15.20
C LYS A 110 -15.94 -5.49 14.24
N LEU A 111 -15.95 -4.76 13.15
CA LEU A 111 -14.84 -4.71 12.21
C LEU A 111 -13.88 -3.60 12.61
N TYR A 112 -12.63 -3.96 12.80
CA TYR A 112 -11.52 -3.06 13.04
C TYR A 112 -10.68 -3.02 11.77
N ALA A 113 -10.42 -1.85 11.28
CA ALA A 113 -9.62 -1.64 10.08
C ALA A 113 -8.68 -0.46 10.30
N ASP A 114 -7.53 -0.50 9.68
CA ASP A 114 -6.62 0.63 9.65
C ASP A 114 -6.86 1.51 8.42
N SER A 115 -6.36 2.71 8.49
CA SER A 115 -6.26 3.62 7.35
C SER A 115 -5.02 4.47 7.54
N TYR A 116 -4.04 4.36 6.64
CA TYR A 116 -2.75 5.05 6.73
C TYR A 116 -2.03 4.87 8.08
N GLY A 117 -2.10 3.66 8.68
CA GLY A 117 -1.46 3.35 9.95
C GLY A 117 -2.15 3.93 11.19
N VAL A 118 -3.31 4.56 11.05
CA VAL A 118 -4.16 4.98 12.16
C VAL A 118 -5.26 3.95 12.36
N PHE A 119 -5.34 3.34 13.54
CA PHE A 119 -6.42 2.41 13.87
C PHE A 119 -7.72 3.16 14.04
N PHE A 120 -8.69 2.88 13.20
CA PHE A 120 -10.05 3.33 13.35
C PHE A 120 -10.92 2.23 13.92
N LEU A 121 -11.53 2.53 15.06
CA LEU A 121 -12.66 1.80 15.61
C LEU A 121 -13.91 2.23 14.84
N ASN A 122 -14.25 1.55 13.75
CA ASN A 122 -15.57 1.67 13.19
C ASN A 122 -16.43 0.58 13.80
N ASN A 123 -17.45 0.96 14.57
CA ASN A 123 -18.54 0.09 14.94
C ASN A 123 -19.39 -0.20 13.67
N ILE A 124 -18.83 -0.94 12.73
CA ILE A 124 -19.65 -1.52 11.67
C ILE A 124 -20.39 -2.65 12.35
N HIS A 125 -21.62 -2.38 12.78
CA HIS A 125 -22.50 -3.40 13.30
C HIS A 125 -22.85 -4.33 12.13
N LEU A 126 -22.19 -5.49 12.09
CA LEU A 126 -22.47 -6.53 11.12
C LEU A 126 -23.81 -7.19 11.48
N SER A 127 -24.90 -6.42 11.34
CA SER A 127 -26.21 -7.02 11.42
C SER A 127 -26.38 -7.93 10.21
N VAL A 128 -26.85 -9.15 10.47
CA VAL A 128 -27.11 -10.21 9.47
C VAL A 128 -28.28 -9.84 8.53
N SER A 129 -28.66 -8.58 8.47
CA SER A 129 -29.70 -8.02 7.61
C SER A 129 -29.06 -7.24 6.45
N PRO A 130 -29.68 -7.20 5.26
CA PRO A 130 -29.09 -6.59 4.05
C PRO A 130 -28.96 -5.06 4.10
N ALA A 131 -29.19 -4.43 5.23
CA ALA A 131 -28.89 -3.04 5.47
C ALA A 131 -27.66 -2.95 6.37
N LEU A 132 -26.51 -2.70 5.76
CA LEU A 132 -25.29 -2.31 6.47
C LEU A 132 -25.50 -0.90 7.04
N GLU A 133 -25.76 -0.81 8.33
CA GLU A 133 -25.85 0.45 9.04
C GLU A 133 -24.46 0.80 9.59
N VAL A 134 -23.84 1.84 9.06
CA VAL A 134 -22.58 2.38 9.56
C VAL A 134 -22.91 3.39 10.65
N SER A 135 -22.71 3.03 11.91
CA SER A 135 -22.66 4.01 13.00
C SER A 135 -21.20 4.34 13.30
N VAL A 136 -20.80 5.55 13.00
CA VAL A 136 -19.48 6.13 13.26
C VAL A 136 -19.43 6.75 14.65
#